data_86750380137d2736ade83fa1b4704de3
#
_entry.id   86750380137d2736ade83fa1b4704de3
#
_cell.length_a   1.000
_cell.length_b   1.000
_cell.length_c   1.000
_cell.angle_alpha   90.00
_cell.angle_beta   90.00
_cell.angle_gamma   90.00
#
_symmetry.space_group_name_H-M   'P 1'
#
loop_
_entity.id
_entity.type
_entity.pdbx_description
1 polymer ?
#
loop_
_entity_poly.entity_id
_entity_poly.type
_entity_poly.pdbx_seq_one_letter_code
_entity_poly.pdbx_strand_id
1 'polypeptide(L)'
;MLTKNNRIKDVYANPIGRDIINRVLLQMNISNKAVTNPAIGNLKLKALPKLSKSRLDDGFVDTLLTLLNTEPETPKVDEGPIQKAWWKEAVFYQIYPRSFKDSNGDGIGDLQGIMSKLDYINELGIDAIWLSPIYDSPNDDNGYDIRDYRKIMAEFGTMEDFEQLLAEVHNRGMR
;
A
#
# COMPACT_ATOMS: atom_id res chain seq x y z
N MET A 1 -2.12 2.52 32.18
CA MET A 1 -3.15 3.13 31.35
C MET A 1 -2.97 4.64 31.35
N LEU A 2 -2.90 5.27 30.19
CA LEU A 2 -2.74 6.71 30.05
C LEU A 2 -4.10 7.41 30.13
N THR A 3 -4.13 8.61 30.70
CA THR A 3 -5.33 9.42 30.90
C THR A 3 -5.10 10.87 30.46
N LYS A 4 -6.15 11.68 30.36
CA LYS A 4 -6.06 13.14 30.12
C LYS A 4 -5.19 13.90 31.13
N ASN A 5 -4.93 13.32 32.29
CA ASN A 5 -4.08 13.91 33.33
C ASN A 5 -2.60 13.56 33.20
N ASN A 6 -2.23 12.62 32.35
CA ASN A 6 -0.83 12.34 32.04
C ASN A 6 -0.20 13.50 31.28
N ARG A 7 1.12 13.63 31.37
CA ARG A 7 1.87 14.70 30.73
C ARG A 7 2.13 14.36 29.24
N ILE A 8 2.31 15.36 28.43
CA ILE A 8 2.64 15.20 27.01
C ILE A 8 3.91 14.35 26.84
N LYS A 9 4.92 14.55 27.69
CA LYS A 9 6.16 13.75 27.67
C LYS A 9 5.93 12.27 27.94
N ASP A 10 4.94 11.91 28.77
CA ASP A 10 4.63 10.51 29.09
C ASP A 10 4.04 9.80 27.85
N VAL A 11 3.22 10.50 27.10
CA VAL A 11 2.72 10.02 25.80
C VAL A 11 3.85 9.95 24.77
N TYR A 12 4.73 10.94 24.74
CA TYR A 12 5.87 10.97 23.82
C TYR A 12 6.92 9.88 24.12
N ALA A 13 6.95 9.36 25.33
CA ALA A 13 7.78 8.21 25.70
C ALA A 13 7.28 6.90 25.06
N ASN A 14 5.98 6.79 24.79
CA ASN A 14 5.40 5.66 24.08
C ASN A 14 5.74 5.76 22.57
N PRO A 15 6.24 4.70 21.90
CA PRO A 15 6.62 4.75 20.49
C PRO A 15 5.49 5.18 19.56
N ILE A 16 4.28 4.65 19.74
CA ILE A 16 3.08 5.00 18.96
C ILE A 16 2.69 6.46 19.22
N GLY A 17 2.65 6.86 20.49
CA GLY A 17 2.35 8.24 20.88
C GLY A 17 3.35 9.24 20.31
N ARG A 18 4.62 8.87 20.24
CA ARG A 18 5.68 9.68 19.62
C ARG A 18 5.46 9.86 18.13
N ASP A 19 5.16 8.78 17.41
CA ASP A 19 4.90 8.86 15.96
C ASP A 19 3.69 9.75 15.67
N ILE A 20 2.58 9.55 16.36
CA ILE A 20 1.38 10.37 16.20
C ILE A 20 1.67 11.85 16.49
N ILE A 21 2.32 12.15 17.61
CA ILE A 21 2.65 13.53 17.99
C ILE A 21 3.57 14.16 16.94
N ASN A 22 4.60 13.45 16.47
CA ASN A 22 5.50 13.96 15.44
C ASN A 22 4.79 14.27 14.14
N ARG A 23 3.86 13.43 13.68
CA ARG A 23 3.05 13.66 12.47
C ARG A 23 2.16 14.90 12.63
N VAL A 24 1.52 15.06 13.80
CA VAL A 24 0.69 16.23 14.09
C VAL A 24 1.54 17.51 14.12
N LEU A 25 2.69 17.50 14.76
CA LEU A 25 3.60 18.64 14.78
C LEU A 25 4.08 19.02 13.39
N LEU A 26 4.39 18.03 12.55
CA LEU A 26 4.78 18.23 11.15
C LEU A 26 3.66 18.93 10.37
N GLN A 27 2.42 18.45 10.48
CA GLN A 27 1.25 19.07 9.83
C GLN A 27 0.99 20.51 10.32
N MET A 28 1.34 20.78 11.56
CA MET A 28 1.22 22.13 12.15
C MET A 28 2.43 23.03 11.86
N ASN A 29 3.43 22.53 11.14
CA ASN A 29 4.73 23.20 10.90
C ASN A 29 5.46 23.60 12.21
N ILE A 30 5.39 22.72 13.23
CA ILE A 30 6.02 22.90 14.52
C ILE A 30 7.17 21.90 14.68
N SER A 31 8.33 22.37 15.13
CA SER A 31 9.47 21.49 15.41
C SER A 31 9.15 20.53 16.56
N ASN A 32 9.57 19.26 16.44
CA ASN A 32 9.47 18.26 17.51
C ASN A 32 10.23 18.64 18.78
N LYS A 33 11.21 19.53 18.70
CA LYS A 33 11.87 20.15 19.88
C LYS A 33 10.88 20.83 20.82
N ALA A 34 9.70 21.21 20.37
CA ALA A 34 8.67 21.78 21.22
C ALA A 34 8.24 20.82 22.35
N VAL A 35 8.12 19.51 22.05
CA VAL A 35 7.69 18.51 23.04
C VAL A 35 8.79 18.18 24.05
N THR A 36 10.05 18.27 23.64
CA THR A 36 11.20 18.06 24.53
C THR A 36 11.48 19.27 25.44
N ASN A 37 10.86 20.42 25.13
CA ASN A 37 10.92 21.58 26.03
C ASN A 37 10.13 21.27 27.31
N PRO A 38 10.74 21.41 28.51
CA PRO A 38 10.08 21.11 29.78
C PRO A 38 8.78 21.89 30.02
N ALA A 39 8.67 23.12 29.48
CA ALA A 39 7.47 23.94 29.61
C ALA A 39 6.25 23.31 28.92
N ILE A 40 6.47 22.64 27.77
CA ILE A 40 5.40 21.98 26.99
C ILE A 40 5.26 20.52 27.42
N GLY A 41 6.37 19.79 27.52
CA GLY A 41 6.37 18.37 27.85
C GLY A 41 5.74 18.03 29.20
N ASN A 42 5.79 18.94 30.18
CA ASN A 42 5.17 18.76 31.50
C ASN A 42 3.68 19.14 31.55
N LEU A 43 3.11 19.73 30.49
CA LEU A 43 1.69 20.03 30.46
C LEU A 43 0.87 18.74 30.36
N LYS A 44 -0.33 18.76 30.93
CA LYS A 44 -1.26 17.63 30.85
C LYS A 44 -1.92 17.56 29.49
N LEU A 45 -2.24 16.36 28.99
CA LEU A 45 -2.91 16.16 27.71
C LEU A 45 -4.18 16.98 27.54
N LYS A 46 -4.97 17.15 28.60
CA LYS A 46 -6.17 18.01 28.61
C LYS A 46 -5.91 19.47 28.23
N ALA A 47 -4.65 19.91 28.23
CA ALA A 47 -4.29 21.26 27.81
C ALA A 47 -4.07 21.38 26.28
N LEU A 48 -3.95 20.26 25.55
CA LEU A 48 -3.69 20.24 24.10
C LEU A 48 -4.70 21.05 23.29
N PRO A 49 -6.03 20.96 23.51
CA PRO A 49 -7.01 21.76 22.76
C PRO A 49 -6.74 23.27 22.87
N LYS A 50 -6.42 23.76 24.07
CA LYS A 50 -6.11 25.17 24.27
C LYS A 50 -4.77 25.59 23.64
N LEU A 51 -3.74 24.74 23.75
CA LEU A 51 -2.41 25.01 23.18
C LEU A 51 -2.41 25.02 21.67
N SER A 52 -3.21 24.17 21.06
CA SER A 52 -3.32 24.05 19.61
C SER A 52 -4.28 25.06 18.97
N LYS A 53 -4.85 25.98 19.75
CA LYS A 53 -5.92 26.91 19.33
C LYS A 53 -7.10 26.14 18.69
N SER A 54 -7.52 25.08 19.33
CA SER A 54 -8.61 24.17 18.94
C SER A 54 -8.39 23.42 17.61
N ARG A 55 -7.14 23.36 17.11
CA ARG A 55 -6.80 22.48 15.98
C ARG A 55 -6.77 20.99 16.37
N LEU A 56 -6.45 20.72 17.66
CA LEU A 56 -6.55 19.41 18.28
C LEU A 56 -7.66 19.53 19.33
N ASP A 57 -8.81 18.95 19.07
CA ASP A 57 -9.95 19.01 19.99
C ASP A 57 -9.90 17.90 21.06
N ASP A 58 -10.90 17.87 21.93
CA ASP A 58 -11.02 16.82 22.95
C ASP A 58 -11.22 15.43 22.31
N GLY A 59 -11.86 15.34 21.16
CA GLY A 59 -12.03 14.10 20.39
C GLY A 59 -10.71 13.51 19.94
N PHE A 60 -9.77 14.34 19.50
CA PHE A 60 -8.42 13.89 19.18
C PHE A 60 -7.72 13.29 20.42
N VAL A 61 -7.82 13.95 21.58
CA VAL A 61 -7.21 13.46 22.82
C VAL A 61 -7.83 12.13 23.25
N ASP A 62 -9.14 11.97 23.11
CA ASP A 62 -9.84 10.72 23.44
C ASP A 62 -9.46 9.58 22.49
N THR A 63 -9.38 9.84 21.20
CA THR A 63 -8.92 8.86 20.20
C THR A 63 -7.47 8.44 20.43
N LEU A 64 -6.59 9.40 20.71
CA LEU A 64 -5.19 9.14 21.05
C LEU A 64 -5.07 8.23 22.28
N LEU A 65 -5.82 8.51 23.33
CA LEU A 65 -5.82 7.69 24.54
C LEU A 65 -6.39 6.30 24.31
N THR A 66 -7.43 6.17 23.50
CA THR A 66 -7.97 4.87 23.10
C THR A 66 -6.90 4.04 22.41
N LEU A 67 -6.22 4.58 21.41
CA LEU A 67 -5.15 3.87 20.67
C LEU A 67 -3.98 3.48 21.60
N LEU A 68 -3.57 4.37 22.48
CA LEU A 68 -2.43 4.12 23.37
C LEU A 68 -2.73 3.15 24.52
N ASN A 69 -3.98 2.99 24.86
CA ASN A 69 -4.44 2.08 25.91
C ASN A 69 -4.99 0.75 25.37
N THR A 70 -5.15 0.63 24.04
CA THR A 70 -5.49 -0.64 23.41
C THR A 70 -4.30 -1.58 23.56
N GLU A 71 -4.53 -2.75 24.11
CA GLU A 71 -3.50 -3.79 24.17
C GLU A 71 -3.13 -4.17 22.74
N PRO A 72 -1.83 -4.20 22.41
CA PRO A 72 -1.41 -4.67 21.11
C PRO A 72 -1.92 -6.10 20.92
N GLU A 73 -2.52 -6.38 19.78
CA GLU A 73 -2.88 -7.76 19.44
C GLU A 73 -1.63 -8.63 19.59
N THR A 74 -1.72 -9.64 20.43
CA THR A 74 -0.66 -10.64 20.48
C THR A 74 -0.60 -11.29 19.11
N PRO A 75 0.57 -11.28 18.43
CA PRO A 75 0.71 -11.97 17.17
C PRO A 75 0.22 -13.40 17.35
N LYS A 76 -0.73 -13.84 16.56
CA LYS A 76 -1.09 -15.26 16.50
C LYS A 76 0.17 -15.98 16.04
N VAL A 77 0.85 -16.63 16.98
CA VAL A 77 1.95 -17.53 16.62
C VAL A 77 1.24 -18.73 15.98
N ASP A 78 1.41 -18.86 14.68
CA ASP A 78 0.99 -20.06 13.97
C ASP A 78 1.97 -21.17 14.35
N GLU A 79 1.62 -21.95 15.37
CA GLU A 79 2.41 -23.08 15.85
C GLU A 79 2.26 -24.33 14.96
N GLY A 80 1.48 -24.22 13.90
CA GLY A 80 1.30 -25.29 12.92
C GLY A 80 2.50 -25.45 11.99
N PRO A 81 2.69 -26.64 11.41
CA PRO A 81 3.71 -26.83 10.39
C PRO A 81 3.43 -25.89 9.22
N ILE A 82 4.46 -25.21 8.71
CA ILE A 82 4.35 -24.34 7.55
C ILE A 82 3.80 -25.17 6.38
N GLN A 83 2.54 -24.92 6.01
CA GLN A 83 1.95 -25.60 4.87
C GLN A 83 2.57 -25.01 3.60
N LYS A 84 3.14 -25.88 2.79
CA LYS A 84 3.61 -25.52 1.46
C LYS A 84 2.44 -25.07 0.61
N ALA A 85 2.61 -23.94 -0.07
CA ALA A 85 1.65 -23.45 -1.03
C ALA A 85 2.43 -22.87 -2.21
N TRP A 86 1.96 -23.14 -3.44
CA TRP A 86 2.69 -22.76 -4.65
C TRP A 86 3.06 -21.27 -4.67
N TRP A 87 2.17 -20.38 -4.22
CA TRP A 87 2.40 -18.92 -4.21
C TRP A 87 3.47 -18.46 -3.20
N LYS A 88 3.83 -19.30 -2.21
CA LYS A 88 4.89 -18.97 -1.24
C LYS A 88 6.30 -19.21 -1.79
N GLU A 89 6.40 -20.04 -2.83
CA GLU A 89 7.66 -20.43 -3.45
C GLU A 89 7.78 -19.89 -4.88
N ALA A 90 6.66 -19.36 -5.44
CA ALA A 90 6.59 -18.90 -6.81
C ALA A 90 7.39 -17.61 -7.06
N VAL A 91 8.00 -17.55 -8.23
CA VAL A 91 8.64 -16.34 -8.75
C VAL A 91 7.64 -15.59 -9.62
N PHE A 92 7.36 -14.34 -9.27
CA PHE A 92 6.44 -13.48 -9.99
C PHE A 92 7.20 -12.50 -10.89
N TYR A 93 6.71 -12.32 -12.12
CA TYR A 93 7.20 -11.32 -13.06
C TYR A 93 6.10 -10.30 -13.32
N GLN A 94 6.32 -9.06 -12.92
CA GLN A 94 5.38 -7.98 -13.20
C GLN A 94 5.60 -7.41 -14.60
N ILE A 95 4.52 -7.26 -15.34
CA ILE A 95 4.49 -6.62 -16.66
C ILE A 95 3.60 -5.39 -16.63
N TYR A 96 4.16 -4.23 -16.99
CA TYR A 96 3.39 -3.06 -17.37
C TYR A 96 3.21 -3.11 -18.89
N PRO A 97 2.01 -3.44 -19.41
CA PRO A 97 1.80 -3.73 -20.83
C PRO A 97 2.31 -2.63 -21.74
N ARG A 98 1.94 -1.40 -21.45
CA ARG A 98 2.27 -0.21 -22.24
C ARG A 98 3.74 -0.07 -22.63
N SER A 99 4.65 -0.48 -21.75
CA SER A 99 6.11 -0.31 -21.94
C SER A 99 6.86 -1.61 -22.20
N PHE A 100 6.17 -2.76 -22.20
CA PHE A 100 6.87 -4.05 -22.25
C PHE A 100 7.29 -4.44 -23.67
N LYS A 101 6.33 -4.56 -24.59
CA LYS A 101 6.59 -4.95 -25.98
C LYS A 101 5.45 -4.49 -26.89
N ASP A 102 5.79 -3.64 -27.81
CA ASP A 102 4.95 -3.21 -28.92
C ASP A 102 4.99 -4.27 -30.03
N SER A 103 3.83 -4.77 -30.47
CA SER A 103 3.71 -5.76 -31.53
C SER A 103 3.37 -5.16 -32.89
N ASN A 104 2.72 -3.99 -32.91
CA ASN A 104 2.16 -3.37 -34.12
C ASN A 104 2.95 -2.13 -34.61
N GLY A 105 3.89 -1.62 -33.79
CA GLY A 105 4.76 -0.51 -34.15
C GLY A 105 4.17 0.88 -33.88
N ASP A 106 3.15 0.99 -33.02
CA ASP A 106 2.53 2.25 -32.66
C ASP A 106 3.22 2.99 -31.47
N GLY A 107 4.23 2.36 -30.88
CA GLY A 107 4.99 2.89 -29.76
C GLY A 107 4.41 2.50 -28.39
N ILE A 108 3.32 1.73 -28.35
CA ILE A 108 2.65 1.27 -27.14
C ILE A 108 2.73 -0.25 -27.06
N GLY A 109 3.17 -0.80 -25.94
CA GLY A 109 3.17 -2.24 -25.72
C GLY A 109 1.75 -2.78 -25.55
N ASP A 110 1.53 -4.04 -25.97
CA ASP A 110 0.22 -4.66 -26.07
C ASP A 110 0.24 -6.14 -25.67
N LEU A 111 -0.95 -6.78 -25.62
CA LEU A 111 -1.11 -8.18 -25.21
C LEU A 111 -0.44 -9.14 -26.20
N GLN A 112 -0.45 -8.84 -27.50
CA GLN A 112 0.22 -9.62 -28.54
C GLN A 112 1.75 -9.55 -28.35
N GLY A 113 2.26 -8.38 -28.01
CA GLY A 113 3.67 -8.19 -27.65
C GLY A 113 4.08 -9.04 -26.45
N ILE A 114 3.24 -9.10 -25.42
CA ILE A 114 3.47 -9.96 -24.23
C ILE A 114 3.50 -11.42 -24.68
N MET A 115 2.51 -11.88 -25.47
CA MET A 115 2.48 -13.26 -25.99
C MET A 115 3.76 -13.62 -26.72
N SER A 116 4.29 -12.71 -27.54
CA SER A 116 5.53 -12.94 -28.29
C SER A 116 6.75 -13.17 -27.42
N LYS A 117 6.68 -12.87 -26.11
CA LYS A 117 7.77 -12.97 -25.14
C LYS A 117 7.57 -14.06 -24.09
N LEU A 118 6.51 -14.88 -24.18
CA LEU A 118 6.21 -15.89 -23.17
C LEU A 118 7.30 -16.96 -23.04
N ASP A 119 7.94 -17.35 -24.16
CA ASP A 119 9.03 -18.31 -24.10
C ASP A 119 10.23 -17.76 -23.32
N TYR A 120 10.59 -16.50 -23.58
CA TYR A 120 11.62 -15.81 -22.81
C TYR A 120 11.29 -15.76 -21.31
N ILE A 121 10.04 -15.41 -20.94
CA ILE A 121 9.60 -15.35 -19.55
C ILE A 121 9.67 -16.73 -18.90
N ASN A 122 9.25 -17.76 -19.62
CA ASN A 122 9.29 -19.14 -19.15
C ASN A 122 10.73 -19.64 -18.95
N GLU A 123 11.65 -19.31 -19.86
CA GLU A 123 13.07 -19.64 -19.76
C GLU A 123 13.76 -18.98 -18.55
N LEU A 124 13.24 -17.84 -18.07
CA LEU A 124 13.70 -17.20 -16.84
C LEU A 124 13.29 -17.96 -15.56
N GLY A 125 12.46 -19.01 -15.68
CA GLY A 125 11.96 -19.76 -14.53
C GLY A 125 10.86 -19.04 -13.76
N ILE A 126 10.03 -18.27 -14.44
CA ILE A 126 8.88 -17.53 -13.85
C ILE A 126 7.70 -18.48 -13.67
N ASP A 127 7.10 -18.48 -12.47
CA ASP A 127 5.93 -19.29 -12.16
C ASP A 127 4.62 -18.53 -12.41
N ALA A 128 4.62 -17.22 -12.28
CA ALA A 128 3.42 -16.41 -12.43
C ALA A 128 3.71 -15.02 -13.02
N ILE A 129 2.83 -14.55 -13.88
CA ILE A 129 2.86 -13.20 -14.43
C ILE A 129 1.83 -12.34 -13.70
N TRP A 130 2.26 -11.19 -13.20
CA TRP A 130 1.36 -10.14 -12.73
C TRP A 130 1.25 -9.06 -13.80
N LEU A 131 0.11 -8.97 -14.45
CA LEU A 131 -0.18 -7.86 -15.35
C LEU A 131 -0.60 -6.63 -14.54
N SER A 132 0.05 -5.49 -14.76
CA SER A 132 -0.51 -4.20 -14.39
C SER A 132 -1.84 -3.99 -15.14
N PRO A 133 -2.73 -3.08 -14.70
CA PRO A 133 -4.08 -3.00 -15.23
C PRO A 133 -4.15 -2.94 -16.75
N ILE A 134 -5.06 -3.76 -17.33
CA ILE A 134 -5.31 -3.87 -18.76
C ILE A 134 -6.71 -3.44 -19.17
N TYR A 135 -7.56 -3.12 -18.18
CA TYR A 135 -8.95 -2.75 -18.43
C TYR A 135 -9.10 -1.31 -18.90
N ASP A 136 -10.24 -1.02 -19.54
CA ASP A 136 -10.59 0.32 -20.01
C ASP A 136 -10.51 1.36 -18.87
N SER A 137 -9.72 2.39 -19.09
CA SER A 137 -9.38 3.42 -18.11
C SER A 137 -9.13 4.76 -18.81
N PRO A 138 -9.43 5.91 -18.18
CA PRO A 138 -8.94 7.22 -18.65
C PRO A 138 -7.42 7.38 -18.47
N ASN A 139 -6.77 6.46 -17.75
CA ASN A 139 -5.33 6.37 -17.57
C ASN A 139 -4.71 7.54 -16.79
N ASP A 140 -5.47 8.11 -15.86
CA ASP A 140 -5.00 9.16 -14.94
C ASP A 140 -4.12 8.59 -13.82
N ASP A 141 -4.27 7.28 -13.53
CA ASP A 141 -3.48 6.54 -12.54
C ASP A 141 -2.91 5.22 -13.14
N ASN A 142 -2.27 5.31 -14.31
CA ASN A 142 -1.62 4.18 -14.96
C ASN A 142 -2.52 2.94 -15.15
N GLY A 143 -3.82 3.17 -15.30
CA GLY A 143 -4.82 2.14 -15.50
C GLY A 143 -5.47 1.62 -14.22
N TYR A 144 -5.04 2.04 -13.03
CA TYR A 144 -5.67 1.65 -11.77
C TYR A 144 -7.01 2.37 -11.52
N ASP A 145 -7.31 3.42 -12.26
CA ASP A 145 -8.57 4.16 -12.35
C ASP A 145 -9.52 3.53 -13.36
N ILE A 146 -9.88 2.26 -13.14
CA ILE A 146 -10.64 1.42 -14.09
C ILE A 146 -12.06 1.96 -14.26
N ARG A 147 -12.43 2.23 -15.53
CA ARG A 147 -13.75 2.69 -15.95
C ARG A 147 -14.69 1.52 -16.26
N ASP A 148 -14.21 0.48 -16.93
CA ASP A 148 -14.96 -0.72 -17.24
C ASP A 148 -14.12 -1.98 -17.06
N TYR A 149 -14.46 -2.78 -16.04
CA TYR A 149 -13.79 -4.05 -15.72
C TYR A 149 -14.07 -5.19 -16.69
N ARG A 150 -14.95 -5.01 -17.68
CA ARG A 150 -15.33 -6.00 -18.68
C ARG A 150 -14.77 -5.71 -20.06
N LYS A 151 -13.96 -4.67 -20.18
CA LYS A 151 -13.41 -4.21 -21.45
C LYS A 151 -11.91 -4.03 -21.33
N ILE A 152 -11.16 -4.58 -22.28
CA ILE A 152 -9.72 -4.31 -22.41
C ILE A 152 -9.54 -2.91 -22.99
N MET A 153 -8.50 -2.21 -22.53
CA MET A 153 -8.09 -0.92 -23.09
C MET A 153 -7.71 -1.12 -24.56
N ALA A 154 -8.30 -0.32 -25.45
CA ALA A 154 -8.19 -0.51 -26.89
C ALA A 154 -6.74 -0.52 -27.41
N GLU A 155 -5.84 0.20 -26.73
CA GLU A 155 -4.41 0.25 -27.05
C GLU A 155 -3.69 -1.09 -26.75
N PHE A 156 -4.23 -1.90 -25.85
CA PHE A 156 -3.62 -3.17 -25.45
C PHE A 156 -4.16 -4.37 -26.22
N GLY A 157 -5.28 -4.22 -26.91
CA GLY A 157 -5.92 -5.28 -27.68
C GLY A 157 -7.37 -5.52 -27.30
N THR A 158 -7.80 -6.75 -27.45
CA THR A 158 -9.19 -7.19 -27.25
C THR A 158 -9.31 -8.20 -26.10
N MET A 159 -10.54 -8.57 -25.77
CA MET A 159 -10.79 -9.64 -24.81
C MET A 159 -10.29 -10.99 -25.34
N GLU A 160 -10.43 -11.22 -26.65
CA GLU A 160 -9.93 -12.41 -27.32
C GLU A 160 -8.41 -12.52 -27.23
N ASP A 161 -7.68 -11.40 -27.35
CA ASP A 161 -6.23 -11.36 -27.15
C ASP A 161 -5.85 -11.70 -25.71
N PHE A 162 -6.63 -11.24 -24.73
CA PHE A 162 -6.41 -11.59 -23.32
C PHE A 162 -6.67 -13.07 -23.04
N GLU A 163 -7.76 -13.62 -23.57
CA GLU A 163 -8.09 -15.05 -23.43
C GLU A 163 -7.00 -15.93 -24.09
N GLN A 164 -6.48 -15.51 -25.22
CA GLN A 164 -5.38 -16.21 -25.88
C GLN A 164 -4.10 -16.12 -25.05
N LEU A 165 -3.74 -14.93 -24.53
CA LEU A 165 -2.59 -14.75 -23.63
C LEU A 165 -2.71 -15.67 -22.42
N LEU A 166 -3.88 -15.72 -21.78
CA LEU A 166 -4.12 -16.57 -20.62
C LEU A 166 -3.91 -18.05 -20.94
N ALA A 167 -4.46 -18.50 -22.07
CA ALA A 167 -4.28 -19.87 -22.53
C ALA A 167 -2.80 -20.20 -22.77
N GLU A 168 -2.06 -19.31 -23.44
CA GLU A 168 -0.64 -19.50 -23.73
C GLU A 168 0.26 -19.48 -22.47
N VAL A 169 -0.10 -18.68 -21.47
CA VAL A 169 0.58 -18.70 -20.15
C VAL A 169 0.35 -20.05 -19.47
N HIS A 170 -0.90 -20.53 -19.45
CA HIS A 170 -1.24 -21.82 -18.84
C HIS A 170 -0.61 -23.00 -19.58
N ASN A 171 -0.54 -22.98 -20.90
CA ASN A 171 0.09 -24.02 -21.72
C ASN A 171 1.58 -24.20 -21.38
N ARG A 172 2.23 -23.14 -20.89
CA ARG A 172 3.64 -23.18 -20.42
C ARG A 172 3.77 -23.53 -18.93
N GLY A 173 2.68 -23.87 -18.26
CA GLY A 173 2.66 -24.18 -16.83
C GLY A 173 2.75 -22.96 -15.90
N MET A 174 2.80 -21.75 -16.46
CA MET A 174 2.76 -20.48 -15.69
C MET A 174 1.33 -20.10 -15.31
N ARG A 175 1.20 -19.10 -14.46
CA ARG A 175 -0.08 -18.56 -13.96
C ARG A 175 -0.16 -17.06 -14.16
#